data_5ae18628b196403d9a89ef0a2df20d27
#
_entry.id   5ae18628b196403d9a89ef0a2df20d27
#
_cell.length_a   1.000
_cell.length_b   1.000
_cell.length_c   1.000
_cell.angle_alpha   90.00
_cell.angle_beta   90.00
_cell.angle_gamma   90.00
#
_symmetry.space_group_name_H-M   'P 1'
#
loop_
_entity.id
_entity.type
_entity.pdbx_description
1 polymer ?
#
loop_
_entity_poly.entity_id
_entity_poly.type
_entity_poly.pdbx_seq_one_letter_code
_entity_poly.pdbx_strand_id
1 'polypeptide(L)'
;MKKKYYFMAMIILATSHVGAQEANLVGKVFEHTLLRDGVNASVFQNPAMQSFHYQHSLNTLNVGYDYRHATTPERWEEGDGHSRVFADVDAYLHKGKATLWGNAYYVNGSTRNVRYNETTDFDLLYPYLMADTVGGKTQQEFYHFMGGFSYPLGKKWTIGAEGEYTARMEYRTRDPRPKNLTGDLRAKVGVSYLLSGLHSIGAAVTARKYKQTNELKLYNEVSVPTIYHLTGLGNDYYRFRGVNTSTYYKGYGVGGMLTYSQKDQKGWFAQAEYEYTNIDKIISTLNELPMATLESTRFHFTVGYLMNDEHQYYGANLDGEIYRKDGTENIFGTAQDNIYPLIASAGLYSSLQDRIGMEAFYQSVYSNKSAWGGKWKLAYMGFSEKYQEPYRRLKHAAVMTSLLLDGKVKVGKCLLLGSLHGGYEWAINKHNDDSFLSEDKSAMMQPLIHTNEYFSHDRWNMGADVEVPLLVACKFLPFVKLSWQYDHYLQTAHQNTLVASVGIRF
;
A
#
# COMPACT_ATOMS: atom_id res chain seq x y z
N MET A 1 26.03 -17.85 -12.64
CA MET A 1 26.42 -16.51 -12.13
C MET A 1 26.57 -15.41 -13.21
N LYS A 2 26.67 -15.69 -14.51
CA LYS A 2 26.86 -14.66 -15.56
C LYS A 2 25.56 -13.97 -16.05
N LYS A 3 24.35 -14.47 -15.75
CA LYS A 3 23.08 -13.87 -16.21
C LYS A 3 22.53 -12.71 -15.33
N LYS A 4 23.05 -12.51 -14.10
CA LYS A 4 22.60 -11.42 -13.22
C LYS A 4 23.10 -10.02 -13.62
N TYR A 5 24.15 -9.92 -14.41
CA TYR A 5 24.75 -8.62 -14.76
C TYR A 5 24.13 -7.95 -15.98
N TYR A 6 23.39 -8.68 -16.83
CA TYR A 6 22.77 -8.11 -18.03
C TYR A 6 21.54 -7.23 -17.75
N PHE A 7 20.85 -7.49 -16.65
CA PHE A 7 19.67 -6.68 -16.26
C PHE A 7 20.07 -5.29 -15.75
N MET A 8 21.17 -5.20 -15.02
CA MET A 8 21.72 -3.94 -14.52
C MET A 8 22.32 -3.08 -15.65
N ALA A 9 22.90 -3.72 -16.67
CA ALA A 9 23.45 -3.03 -17.82
C ALA A 9 22.39 -2.46 -18.79
N MET A 10 21.19 -3.05 -18.84
CA MET A 10 20.10 -2.60 -19.72
C MET A 10 19.43 -1.32 -19.22
N ILE A 11 19.42 -1.07 -17.91
CA ILE A 11 18.92 0.17 -17.31
C ILE A 11 19.88 1.35 -17.58
N ILE A 12 21.17 1.10 -17.66
CA ILE A 12 22.20 2.13 -17.91
C ILE A 12 22.21 2.62 -19.38
N LEU A 13 21.83 1.78 -20.33
CA LEU A 13 21.85 2.10 -21.76
C LEU A 13 20.66 2.93 -22.28
N ALA A 14 19.60 3.04 -21.52
CA ALA A 14 18.41 3.84 -21.91
C ALA A 14 18.58 5.37 -21.67
N THR A 15 19.67 5.81 -21.04
CA THR A 15 19.84 7.21 -20.61
C THR A 15 20.63 8.11 -21.55
N SER A 16 21.07 7.62 -22.69
CA SER A 16 22.01 8.36 -23.51
C SER A 16 21.40 9.04 -24.73
N HIS A 17 20.38 9.87 -24.63
CA HIS A 17 20.03 10.92 -25.65
C HIS A 17 18.82 11.75 -25.23
N VAL A 18 18.94 12.54 -24.18
CA VAL A 18 17.99 13.63 -23.94
C VAL A 18 18.77 14.94 -23.82
N GLY A 19 18.66 15.80 -24.83
CA GLY A 19 19.13 17.17 -24.75
C GLY A 19 18.36 17.87 -23.61
N ALA A 20 19.02 18.01 -22.48
CA ALA A 20 18.47 18.72 -21.34
C ALA A 20 18.47 20.21 -21.64
N GLN A 21 17.29 20.84 -21.67
CA GLN A 21 17.22 22.24 -21.25
C GLN A 21 17.78 22.30 -19.83
N GLU A 22 18.73 23.20 -19.59
CA GLU A 22 19.36 23.46 -18.28
C GLU A 22 18.35 24.06 -17.30
N ALA A 23 17.24 23.36 -17.02
CA ALA A 23 16.40 23.69 -15.89
C ALA A 23 17.21 23.39 -14.62
N ASN A 24 17.35 24.38 -13.74
CA ASN A 24 18.04 24.25 -12.47
C ASN A 24 17.55 23.00 -11.74
N LEU A 25 18.41 21.96 -11.60
CA LEU A 25 18.05 20.66 -11.01
C LEU A 25 17.47 20.81 -9.58
N VAL A 26 17.89 21.83 -8.86
CA VAL A 26 17.31 22.21 -7.57
C VAL A 26 15.84 22.59 -7.72
N GLY A 27 15.48 23.36 -8.76
CA GLY A 27 14.09 23.74 -9.03
C GLY A 27 13.21 22.53 -9.33
N LYS A 28 13.73 21.56 -10.09
CA LYS A 28 13.03 20.30 -10.35
C LYS A 28 12.77 19.52 -9.05
N VAL A 29 13.78 19.42 -8.16
CA VAL A 29 13.60 18.77 -6.85
C VAL A 29 12.56 19.49 -6.01
N PHE A 30 12.56 20.83 -6.00
CA PHE A 30 11.54 21.60 -5.28
C PHE A 30 10.14 21.33 -5.83
N GLU A 31 9.97 21.33 -7.16
CA GLU A 31 8.70 21.03 -7.80
C GLU A 31 8.16 19.63 -7.41
N HIS A 32 9.00 18.60 -7.51
CA HIS A 32 8.62 17.22 -7.21
C HIS A 32 8.51 16.89 -5.70
N THR A 33 8.72 17.89 -4.84
CA THR A 33 8.61 17.72 -3.38
C THR A 33 7.67 18.75 -2.75
N LEU A 34 6.76 19.37 -3.50
CA LEU A 34 5.76 20.28 -2.97
C LEU A 34 4.73 19.52 -2.12
N LEU A 35 4.32 20.12 -0.99
CA LEU A 35 3.27 19.58 -0.13
C LEU A 35 1.92 19.49 -0.86
N ARG A 36 1.68 20.38 -1.84
CA ARG A 36 0.51 20.34 -2.72
C ARG A 36 0.29 18.99 -3.37
N ASP A 37 1.37 18.34 -3.83
CA ASP A 37 1.29 17.12 -4.61
C ASP A 37 0.74 15.94 -3.79
N GLY A 38 0.92 15.95 -2.46
CA GLY A 38 0.26 15.00 -1.57
C GLY A 38 -1.26 15.23 -1.45
N VAL A 39 -1.70 16.48 -1.53
CA VAL A 39 -3.10 16.87 -1.33
C VAL A 39 -3.97 16.57 -2.55
N ASN A 40 -3.44 16.73 -3.77
CA ASN A 40 -4.17 16.49 -5.02
C ASN A 40 -3.74 15.21 -5.78
N ALA A 41 -2.93 14.36 -5.16
CA ALA A 41 -2.39 13.13 -5.77
C ALA A 41 -3.47 12.23 -6.39
N SER A 42 -4.66 12.18 -5.80
CA SER A 42 -5.77 11.35 -6.26
C SER A 42 -6.20 11.65 -7.70
N VAL A 43 -6.15 12.91 -8.11
CA VAL A 43 -6.51 13.33 -9.49
C VAL A 43 -5.56 12.73 -10.53
N PHE A 44 -4.28 12.63 -10.19
CA PHE A 44 -3.23 12.13 -11.09
C PHE A 44 -3.13 10.61 -11.14
N GLN A 45 -3.97 9.90 -10.41
CA GLN A 45 -4.16 8.45 -10.58
C GLN A 45 -4.87 8.11 -11.89
N ASN A 46 -5.55 9.08 -12.54
CA ASN A 46 -5.99 8.93 -13.92
C ASN A 46 -4.80 9.13 -14.87
N PRO A 47 -4.40 8.12 -15.67
CA PRO A 47 -3.24 8.22 -16.56
C PRO A 47 -3.29 9.40 -17.53
N ALA A 48 -4.48 9.81 -17.96
CA ALA A 48 -4.63 10.95 -18.87
C ALA A 48 -4.39 12.30 -18.18
N MET A 49 -4.42 12.38 -16.84
CA MET A 49 -4.17 13.60 -16.09
C MET A 49 -2.68 13.82 -15.76
N GLN A 50 -1.85 12.80 -15.89
CA GLN A 50 -0.43 12.83 -15.55
C GLN A 50 0.36 13.91 -16.33
N SER A 51 -0.05 14.26 -17.55
CA SER A 51 0.59 15.34 -18.32
C SER A 51 0.44 16.73 -17.68
N PHE A 52 -0.41 16.87 -16.67
CA PHE A 52 -0.65 18.13 -15.94
C PHE A 52 -0.03 18.12 -14.54
N HIS A 53 0.68 17.04 -14.16
CA HIS A 53 1.21 16.88 -12.80
C HIS A 53 2.45 17.74 -12.58
N TYR A 54 3.54 17.45 -13.27
CA TYR A 54 4.80 18.19 -13.17
C TYR A 54 5.15 18.86 -14.51
N GLN A 55 5.84 20.01 -14.43
CA GLN A 55 6.33 20.71 -15.61
C GLN A 55 7.69 20.19 -16.07
N HIS A 56 8.48 19.66 -15.13
CA HIS A 56 9.84 19.22 -15.39
C HIS A 56 10.01 17.72 -15.20
N SER A 57 10.88 17.17 -16.04
CA SER A 57 11.29 15.77 -15.91
C SER A 57 12.27 15.61 -14.75
N LEU A 58 12.08 14.57 -13.96
CA LEU A 58 12.99 14.15 -12.88
C LEU A 58 13.00 12.63 -12.78
N ASN A 59 14.20 12.08 -12.69
CA ASN A 59 14.40 10.64 -12.41
C ASN A 59 15.18 10.50 -11.12
N THR A 60 14.85 9.48 -10.36
CA THR A 60 15.51 9.14 -9.09
C THR A 60 15.86 7.67 -9.11
N LEU A 61 17.09 7.35 -8.74
CA LEU A 61 17.55 6.00 -8.40
C LEU A 61 17.97 6.01 -6.94
N ASN A 62 17.47 5.08 -6.15
CA ASN A 62 17.70 5.02 -4.72
C ASN A 62 17.97 3.57 -4.29
N VAL A 63 18.91 3.37 -3.36
CA VAL A 63 19.24 2.07 -2.75
C VAL A 63 19.36 2.27 -1.25
N GLY A 64 18.75 1.40 -0.48
CA GLY A 64 18.75 1.60 0.96
C GLY A 64 18.50 0.34 1.77
N TYR A 65 18.45 0.57 3.06
CA TYR A 65 18.17 -0.42 4.08
C TYR A 65 17.02 0.06 4.96
N ASP A 66 16.05 -0.80 5.18
CA ASP A 66 14.87 -0.59 6.00
C ASP A 66 14.89 -1.57 7.17
N TYR A 67 14.88 -1.04 8.38
CA TYR A 67 14.86 -1.78 9.63
C TYR A 67 13.68 -1.35 10.50
N ARG A 68 12.89 -2.32 10.96
CA ARG A 68 11.80 -2.13 11.90
C ARG A 68 11.94 -3.10 13.08
N HIS A 69 11.66 -2.60 14.26
CA HIS A 69 11.56 -3.41 15.47
C HIS A 69 10.44 -2.89 16.37
N ALA A 70 9.56 -3.79 16.76
CA ALA A 70 8.52 -3.58 17.75
C ALA A 70 8.77 -4.45 18.98
N THR A 71 8.53 -3.93 20.18
CA THR A 71 8.57 -4.71 21.43
C THR A 71 7.42 -5.71 21.49
N THR A 72 6.27 -5.31 20.95
CA THR A 72 5.08 -6.12 20.73
C THR A 72 4.50 -5.69 19.40
N PRO A 73 4.25 -6.58 18.44
CA PRO A 73 3.71 -6.19 17.15
C PRO A 73 2.27 -5.69 17.26
N GLU A 74 1.84 -4.87 16.33
CA GLU A 74 0.43 -4.53 16.18
C GLU A 74 -0.43 -5.77 15.91
N ARG A 75 0.06 -6.60 15.00
CA ARG A 75 -0.52 -7.89 14.63
C ARG A 75 0.55 -8.97 14.60
N TRP A 76 0.30 -10.06 15.27
CA TRP A 76 1.24 -11.19 15.27
C TRP A 76 1.39 -11.82 13.89
N GLU A 77 0.37 -11.69 13.05
CA GLU A 77 0.34 -12.16 11.66
C GLU A 77 1.31 -11.43 10.75
N GLU A 78 1.78 -10.23 11.14
CA GLU A 78 2.73 -9.41 10.38
C GLU A 78 4.13 -9.38 11.01
N GLY A 79 4.30 -9.99 12.20
CA GLY A 79 5.57 -10.08 12.91
C GLY A 79 6.02 -8.80 13.61
N ASP A 80 7.07 -8.92 14.43
CA ASP A 80 7.57 -7.86 15.30
C ASP A 80 8.67 -6.99 14.69
N GLY A 81 8.99 -7.18 13.43
CA GLY A 81 9.96 -6.35 12.74
C GLY A 81 10.59 -6.99 11.53
N HIS A 82 11.31 -6.17 10.77
CA HIS A 82 11.96 -6.63 9.56
C HIS A 82 13.36 -6.01 9.36
N SER A 83 14.12 -6.64 8.50
CA SER A 83 15.41 -6.16 8.00
C SER A 83 15.43 -6.39 6.49
N ARG A 84 15.48 -5.32 5.72
CA ARG A 84 15.30 -5.36 4.25
C ARG A 84 16.29 -4.45 3.55
N VAL A 85 16.85 -4.89 2.45
CA VAL A 85 17.49 -4.02 1.47
C VAL A 85 16.51 -3.73 0.36
N PHE A 86 16.54 -2.53 -0.17
CA PHE A 86 15.69 -2.15 -1.28
C PHE A 86 16.45 -1.35 -2.35
N ALA A 87 15.93 -1.38 -3.55
CA ALA A 87 16.33 -0.50 -4.64
C ALA A 87 15.06 0.00 -5.32
N ASP A 88 14.96 1.30 -5.56
CA ASP A 88 13.86 1.91 -6.28
C ASP A 88 14.33 2.87 -7.37
N VAL A 89 13.53 2.96 -8.40
CA VAL A 89 13.68 3.89 -9.50
C VAL A 89 12.34 4.56 -9.74
N ASP A 90 12.32 5.87 -9.70
CA ASP A 90 11.19 6.70 -10.11
C ASP A 90 11.58 7.52 -11.32
N ALA A 91 10.72 7.57 -12.33
CA ALA A 91 10.93 8.33 -13.54
C ALA A 91 9.69 9.10 -13.93
N TYR A 92 9.86 10.38 -14.22
CA TYR A 92 8.85 11.22 -14.83
C TYR A 92 9.50 12.04 -15.96
N LEU A 93 9.03 11.84 -17.18
CA LEU A 93 9.67 12.35 -18.38
C LEU A 93 8.68 13.02 -19.33
N HIS A 94 9.02 14.23 -19.76
CA HIS A 94 8.39 14.84 -20.92
C HIS A 94 9.21 14.54 -22.18
N LYS A 95 8.61 13.89 -23.18
CA LYS A 95 9.23 13.57 -24.47
C LYS A 95 8.35 14.06 -25.62
N GLY A 96 8.67 15.22 -26.14
CA GLY A 96 7.84 15.89 -27.15
C GLY A 96 6.46 16.23 -26.59
N LYS A 97 5.40 15.61 -27.14
CA LYS A 97 4.03 15.75 -26.63
C LYS A 97 3.64 14.72 -25.57
N ALA A 98 4.41 13.64 -25.46
CA ALA A 98 4.12 12.57 -24.52
C ALA A 98 4.71 12.87 -23.15
N THR A 99 3.98 12.50 -22.11
CA THR A 99 4.48 12.36 -20.74
C THR A 99 4.56 10.89 -20.42
N LEU A 100 5.71 10.47 -19.92
CA LEU A 100 5.99 9.09 -19.53
C LEU A 100 6.35 9.07 -18.05
N TRP A 101 5.89 8.06 -17.33
CA TRP A 101 6.28 7.84 -15.93
C TRP A 101 6.45 6.36 -15.67
N GLY A 102 7.16 6.04 -14.62
CA GLY A 102 7.32 4.67 -14.17
C GLY A 102 8.05 4.58 -12.85
N ASN A 103 7.77 3.49 -12.18
CA ASN A 103 8.41 3.11 -10.95
C ASN A 103 8.84 1.64 -11.02
N ALA A 104 10.04 1.34 -10.51
CA ALA A 104 10.50 -0.02 -10.30
C ALA A 104 11.07 -0.14 -8.89
N TYR A 105 10.54 -1.07 -8.10
CA TYR A 105 10.91 -1.26 -6.72
C TYR A 105 11.24 -2.73 -6.45
N TYR A 106 12.40 -2.97 -5.83
CA TYR A 106 12.85 -4.29 -5.42
C TYR A 106 13.15 -4.30 -3.93
N VAL A 107 12.68 -5.33 -3.23
CA VAL A 107 12.99 -5.58 -1.83
C VAL A 107 13.47 -7.02 -1.64
N ASN A 108 14.52 -7.18 -0.83
CA ASN A 108 14.94 -8.47 -0.33
C ASN A 108 15.21 -8.36 1.17
N GLY A 109 14.67 -9.30 1.94
CA GLY A 109 14.87 -9.26 3.37
C GLY A 109 14.07 -10.30 4.13
N SER A 110 13.90 -10.05 5.41
CA SER A 110 13.18 -10.96 6.29
C SER A 110 12.32 -10.22 7.31
N THR A 111 11.23 -10.88 7.71
CA THR A 111 10.35 -10.46 8.79
C THR A 111 10.45 -11.46 9.93
N ARG A 112 10.50 -10.97 11.17
CA ARG A 112 10.67 -11.79 12.37
C ARG A 112 9.33 -12.09 13.03
N ASN A 113 9.25 -13.25 13.67
CA ASN A 113 8.15 -13.65 14.56
C ASN A 113 6.76 -13.54 13.95
N VAL A 114 6.61 -13.85 12.65
CA VAL A 114 5.31 -13.97 12.01
C VAL A 114 4.62 -15.21 12.58
N ARG A 115 3.40 -15.05 13.13
CA ARG A 115 2.61 -16.12 13.73
C ARG A 115 1.19 -16.05 13.21
N TYR A 116 0.46 -17.13 13.25
CA TYR A 116 -0.97 -17.23 12.87
C TYR A 116 -1.24 -16.79 11.41
N ASN A 117 -0.21 -16.79 10.58
CA ASN A 117 -0.34 -16.46 9.16
C ASN A 117 0.70 -17.24 8.33
N GLU A 118 0.20 -17.98 7.34
CA GLU A 118 0.99 -18.73 6.37
C GLU A 118 0.84 -18.17 4.94
N THR A 119 0.13 -17.06 4.78
CA THR A 119 -0.14 -16.41 3.49
C THR A 119 0.58 -15.05 3.40
N THR A 120 0.76 -14.54 2.19
CA THR A 120 1.10 -13.12 1.97
C THR A 120 -0.18 -12.31 1.75
N ASP A 121 -0.03 -10.97 1.62
CA ASP A 121 -1.14 -10.05 1.35
C ASP A 121 -2.31 -10.19 2.33
N PHE A 122 -1.96 -10.17 3.64
CA PHE A 122 -2.88 -10.37 4.75
C PHE A 122 -4.17 -9.56 4.60
N ASP A 123 -4.08 -8.25 4.43
CA ASP A 123 -5.26 -7.38 4.36
C ASP A 123 -6.13 -7.66 3.13
N LEU A 124 -5.55 -8.11 2.01
CA LEU A 124 -6.30 -8.44 0.80
C LEU A 124 -7.11 -9.72 0.98
N LEU A 125 -6.49 -10.77 1.58
CA LEU A 125 -7.04 -12.12 1.65
C LEU A 125 -7.84 -12.39 2.92
N TYR A 126 -7.61 -11.63 4.01
CA TYR A 126 -8.38 -11.78 5.24
C TYR A 126 -9.88 -11.62 4.98
N PRO A 127 -10.72 -12.58 5.46
CA PRO A 127 -10.45 -13.53 6.53
C PRO A 127 -9.93 -14.92 6.08
N TYR A 128 -9.89 -15.24 4.80
CA TYR A 128 -9.67 -16.58 4.30
C TYR A 128 -8.19 -16.96 4.18
N LEU A 129 -7.47 -16.88 5.29
CA LEU A 129 -6.04 -17.17 5.36
C LEU A 129 -5.76 -18.65 5.68
N MET A 130 -4.50 -19.05 5.53
CA MET A 130 -3.95 -20.23 6.19
C MET A 130 -3.12 -19.79 7.39
N ALA A 131 -3.16 -20.56 8.46
CA ALA A 131 -2.49 -20.23 9.70
C ALA A 131 -1.95 -21.46 10.43
N ASP A 132 -0.89 -21.25 11.21
CA ASP A 132 -0.40 -22.17 12.24
C ASP A 132 -0.12 -21.42 13.54
N THR A 133 0.15 -22.16 14.63
CA THR A 133 0.49 -21.58 15.94
C THR A 133 1.98 -21.49 16.20
N VAL A 134 2.83 -22.05 15.33
CA VAL A 134 4.29 -22.16 15.56
C VAL A 134 4.98 -20.84 15.22
N GLY A 135 4.67 -20.28 14.06
CA GLY A 135 5.27 -19.06 13.56
C GLY A 135 6.76 -19.15 13.24
N GLY A 136 7.36 -18.03 12.95
CA GLY A 136 8.80 -17.95 12.70
C GLY A 136 9.25 -16.76 11.86
N LYS A 137 10.50 -16.83 11.46
CA LYS A 137 11.11 -15.83 10.56
C LYS A 137 10.76 -16.18 9.11
N THR A 138 10.19 -15.23 8.38
CA THR A 138 9.94 -15.32 6.94
C THR A 138 11.01 -14.61 6.15
N GLN A 139 11.34 -15.13 4.98
CA GLN A 139 12.20 -14.48 3.97
C GLN A 139 11.32 -14.01 2.84
N GLN A 140 11.64 -12.84 2.27
CA GLN A 140 10.85 -12.30 1.16
C GLN A 140 11.73 -11.74 0.06
N GLU A 141 11.24 -11.88 -1.17
CA GLU A 141 11.66 -11.12 -2.35
C GLU A 141 10.41 -10.49 -2.95
N PHE A 142 10.48 -9.19 -3.18
CA PHE A 142 9.36 -8.40 -3.71
C PHE A 142 9.82 -7.59 -4.91
N TYR A 143 9.03 -7.60 -5.95
CA TYR A 143 9.24 -6.84 -7.18
C TYR A 143 7.96 -6.08 -7.50
N HIS A 144 8.12 -4.80 -7.78
CA HIS A 144 7.04 -3.96 -8.28
C HIS A 144 7.53 -3.21 -9.52
N PHE A 145 6.71 -3.18 -10.56
CA PHE A 145 6.94 -2.44 -11.78
C PHE A 145 5.66 -1.72 -12.15
N MET A 146 5.75 -0.44 -12.38
CA MET A 146 4.67 0.37 -12.90
C MET A 146 5.22 1.25 -14.01
N GLY A 147 4.44 1.44 -15.06
CA GLY A 147 4.78 2.36 -16.14
C GLY A 147 3.57 2.81 -16.91
N GLY A 148 3.60 4.04 -17.35
CA GLY A 148 2.49 4.63 -18.06
C GLY A 148 2.90 5.74 -19.03
N PHE A 149 1.94 6.13 -19.83
CA PHE A 149 2.07 7.28 -20.71
C PHE A 149 0.78 8.10 -20.77
N SER A 150 0.95 9.39 -21.02
CA SER A 150 -0.11 10.34 -21.34
C SER A 150 0.20 11.03 -22.63
N TYR A 151 -0.76 11.14 -23.55
CA TYR A 151 -0.58 11.75 -24.85
C TYR A 151 -1.76 12.63 -25.24
N PRO A 152 -1.54 13.93 -25.56
CA PRO A 152 -2.60 14.84 -26.01
C PRO A 152 -3.00 14.53 -27.45
N LEU A 153 -4.28 14.24 -27.67
CA LEU A 153 -4.92 14.09 -28.98
C LEU A 153 -5.55 15.43 -29.38
N GLY A 154 -4.80 16.23 -30.14
CA GLY A 154 -5.24 17.55 -30.54
C GLY A 154 -5.19 18.57 -29.38
N LYS A 155 -6.19 19.48 -29.33
CA LYS A 155 -6.18 20.60 -28.38
C LYS A 155 -6.98 20.33 -27.08
N LYS A 156 -7.90 19.37 -27.12
CA LYS A 156 -8.88 19.17 -26.04
C LYS A 156 -8.80 17.80 -25.37
N TRP A 157 -8.39 16.76 -26.08
CA TRP A 157 -8.37 15.40 -25.58
C TRP A 157 -6.97 14.98 -25.17
N THR A 158 -6.89 14.25 -24.07
CA THR A 158 -5.67 13.53 -23.67
C THR A 158 -6.05 12.10 -23.34
N ILE A 159 -5.26 11.14 -23.80
CA ILE A 159 -5.38 9.74 -23.46
C ILE A 159 -4.18 9.33 -22.61
N GLY A 160 -4.37 8.31 -21.79
CA GLY A 160 -3.28 7.72 -21.02
C GLY A 160 -3.53 6.25 -20.74
N ALA A 161 -2.46 5.53 -20.56
CA ALA A 161 -2.52 4.14 -20.10
C ALA A 161 -1.39 3.87 -19.11
N GLU A 162 -1.64 2.95 -18.18
CA GLU A 162 -0.72 2.54 -17.13
C GLU A 162 -0.84 1.04 -16.93
N GLY A 163 0.29 0.38 -16.75
CA GLY A 163 0.38 -1.01 -16.35
C GLY A 163 1.19 -1.13 -15.08
N GLU A 164 0.72 -1.95 -14.15
CA GLU A 164 1.37 -2.23 -12.87
C GLU A 164 1.45 -3.74 -12.68
N TYR A 165 2.60 -4.23 -12.28
CA TYR A 165 2.80 -5.63 -11.95
C TYR A 165 3.61 -5.78 -10.67
N THR A 166 3.05 -6.52 -9.73
CA THR A 166 3.71 -6.88 -8.48
C THR A 166 3.94 -8.39 -8.44
N ALA A 167 5.15 -8.80 -8.11
CA ALA A 167 5.49 -10.19 -7.84
C ALA A 167 6.14 -10.32 -6.47
N ARG A 168 5.71 -11.31 -5.68
CA ARG A 168 6.29 -11.56 -4.36
C ARG A 168 6.54 -13.05 -4.19
N MET A 169 7.69 -13.37 -3.61
CA MET A 169 7.98 -14.67 -3.03
C MET A 169 8.23 -14.48 -1.54
N GLU A 170 7.50 -15.24 -0.72
CA GLU A 170 7.70 -15.27 0.72
C GLU A 170 7.74 -16.71 1.20
N TYR A 171 8.71 -17.05 2.06
CA TYR A 171 8.87 -18.41 2.55
C TYR A 171 9.48 -18.44 3.95
N ARG A 172 9.21 -19.54 4.67
CA ARG A 172 9.81 -19.86 5.96
C ARG A 172 10.63 -21.16 5.87
N THR A 173 11.73 -21.24 6.59
CA THR A 173 12.62 -22.41 6.59
C THR A 173 12.39 -23.34 7.77
N ARG A 174 11.54 -22.94 8.73
CA ARG A 174 11.10 -23.76 9.87
C ARG A 174 9.70 -24.31 9.62
N ASP A 175 9.45 -25.56 10.05
CA ASP A 175 8.14 -26.20 9.89
C ASP A 175 7.03 -25.51 10.71
N PRO A 176 5.84 -25.38 10.12
CA PRO A 176 5.53 -25.64 8.72
C PRO A 176 6.28 -24.63 7.82
N ARG A 177 6.65 -25.04 6.61
CA ARG A 177 7.43 -24.21 5.67
C ARG A 177 6.54 -23.70 4.54
N PRO A 178 5.80 -22.62 4.78
CA PRO A 178 5.04 -21.99 3.72
C PRO A 178 5.98 -21.44 2.64
N LYS A 179 5.57 -21.58 1.39
CA LYS A 179 6.13 -20.89 0.25
C LYS A 179 5.02 -20.26 -0.56
N ASN A 180 4.97 -18.95 -0.51
CA ASN A 180 3.99 -18.14 -1.21
C ASN A 180 4.61 -17.54 -2.47
N LEU A 181 3.91 -17.64 -3.59
CA LEU A 181 4.25 -16.94 -4.84
C LEU A 181 3.03 -16.14 -5.25
N THR A 182 3.18 -14.82 -5.31
CA THR A 182 2.09 -13.90 -5.62
C THR A 182 2.39 -13.16 -6.92
N GLY A 183 1.37 -12.97 -7.74
CA GLY A 183 1.37 -12.07 -8.89
C GLY A 183 0.10 -11.24 -8.90
N ASP A 184 0.23 -9.92 -8.98
CA ASP A 184 -0.86 -8.95 -9.08
C ASP A 184 -0.59 -8.05 -10.29
N LEU A 185 -1.45 -8.13 -11.28
CA LEU A 185 -1.40 -7.35 -12.51
C LEU A 185 -2.57 -6.39 -12.55
N ARG A 186 -2.28 -5.10 -12.74
CA ARG A 186 -3.28 -4.06 -12.97
C ARG A 186 -3.01 -3.35 -14.29
N ALA A 187 -4.06 -3.02 -15.00
CA ALA A 187 -4.00 -2.20 -16.21
C ALA A 187 -5.07 -1.11 -16.10
N LYS A 188 -4.69 0.12 -16.36
CA LYS A 188 -5.56 1.29 -16.28
C LYS A 188 -5.49 2.07 -17.59
N VAL A 189 -6.64 2.46 -18.11
CA VAL A 189 -6.74 3.32 -19.30
C VAL A 189 -7.61 4.52 -18.95
N GLY A 190 -7.13 5.71 -19.29
CA GLY A 190 -7.79 6.96 -18.97
C GLY A 190 -7.93 7.89 -20.18
N VAL A 191 -8.91 8.75 -20.08
CA VAL A 191 -9.14 9.85 -21.01
C VAL A 191 -9.43 11.11 -20.23
N SER A 192 -8.97 12.27 -20.72
CA SER A 192 -9.38 13.57 -20.20
C SER A 192 -9.80 14.50 -21.32
N TYR A 193 -10.71 15.41 -20.99
CA TYR A 193 -11.24 16.41 -21.89
C TYR A 193 -11.16 17.79 -21.28
N LEU A 194 -10.59 18.71 -22.04
CA LEU A 194 -10.49 20.13 -21.67
C LEU A 194 -11.79 20.85 -22.02
N LEU A 195 -12.61 21.16 -21.02
CA LEU A 195 -13.90 21.85 -21.16
C LEU A 195 -13.71 23.30 -21.63
N SER A 196 -12.84 24.04 -20.96
CA SER A 196 -12.47 25.42 -21.26
C SER A 196 -10.99 25.61 -20.91
N GLY A 197 -10.30 26.59 -21.42
CA GLY A 197 -8.85 26.77 -21.37
C GLY A 197 -8.07 26.18 -20.18
N LEU A 198 -8.67 26.07 -19.00
CA LEU A 198 -8.07 25.56 -17.78
C LEU A 198 -8.74 24.30 -17.21
N HIS A 199 -10.06 24.17 -17.32
CA HIS A 199 -10.84 23.11 -16.67
C HIS A 199 -10.78 21.78 -17.42
N SER A 200 -10.40 20.70 -16.75
CA SER A 200 -10.30 19.35 -17.31
C SER A 200 -11.16 18.37 -16.52
N ILE A 201 -11.90 17.55 -17.23
CA ILE A 201 -12.58 16.38 -16.68
C ILE A 201 -11.91 15.12 -17.23
N GLY A 202 -11.90 14.06 -16.46
CA GLY A 202 -11.32 12.79 -16.90
C GLY A 202 -12.12 11.59 -16.41
N ALA A 203 -11.95 10.48 -17.11
CA ALA A 203 -12.45 9.19 -16.72
C ALA A 203 -11.36 8.13 -16.94
N ALA A 204 -11.34 7.11 -16.10
CA ALA A 204 -10.45 5.97 -16.28
C ALA A 204 -11.15 4.67 -15.89
N VAL A 205 -10.70 3.56 -16.47
CA VAL A 205 -11.13 2.21 -16.12
C VAL A 205 -9.91 1.38 -15.77
N THR A 206 -10.08 0.49 -14.79
CA THR A 206 -9.03 -0.39 -14.26
C THR A 206 -9.47 -1.85 -14.38
N ALA A 207 -8.56 -2.71 -14.77
CA ALA A 207 -8.71 -4.17 -14.70
C ALA A 207 -7.58 -4.74 -13.86
N ARG A 208 -7.89 -5.73 -13.00
CA ARG A 208 -6.94 -6.40 -12.11
C ARG A 208 -7.03 -7.91 -12.25
N LYS A 209 -5.88 -8.57 -12.18
CA LYS A 209 -5.77 -10.03 -12.07
C LYS A 209 -4.80 -10.39 -10.96
N TYR A 210 -5.31 -11.11 -9.96
CA TYR A 210 -4.55 -11.55 -8.80
C TYR A 210 -4.39 -13.06 -8.78
N LYS A 211 -3.22 -13.55 -8.38
CA LYS A 211 -2.97 -14.95 -8.10
C LYS A 211 -1.93 -15.09 -6.99
N GLN A 212 -2.22 -15.97 -6.03
CA GLN A 212 -1.23 -16.43 -5.05
C GLN A 212 -1.30 -17.95 -4.95
N THR A 213 -0.15 -18.61 -4.97
CA THR A 213 -0.02 -20.01 -4.59
C THR A 213 0.59 -20.07 -3.20
N ASN A 214 0.07 -20.95 -2.36
CA ASN A 214 0.59 -21.26 -1.03
C ASN A 214 0.85 -22.75 -0.96
N GLU A 215 2.10 -23.13 -0.80
CA GLU A 215 2.56 -24.50 -0.65
C GLU A 215 3.23 -24.67 0.71
N LEU A 216 2.72 -25.59 1.55
CA LEU A 216 3.29 -25.90 2.84
C LEU A 216 4.04 -27.23 2.77
N LYS A 217 5.29 -27.25 3.27
CA LYS A 217 6.08 -28.46 3.42
C LYS A 217 6.35 -28.72 4.89
N LEU A 218 6.16 -29.98 5.29
CA LEU A 218 6.40 -30.49 6.62
C LEU A 218 7.53 -31.52 6.53
N TYR A 219 8.60 -31.32 7.28
CA TYR A 219 9.77 -32.20 7.30
C TYR A 219 9.91 -32.94 8.61
N ASN A 220 9.29 -32.46 9.69
CA ASN A 220 9.25 -33.12 10.98
C ASN A 220 8.03 -34.01 11.06
N GLU A 221 8.22 -35.34 10.96
CA GLU A 221 7.14 -36.32 11.02
C GLU A 221 6.68 -36.62 12.46
N VAL A 222 7.49 -36.26 13.46
CA VAL A 222 7.20 -36.56 14.87
C VAL A 222 6.24 -35.54 15.49
N SER A 223 6.32 -34.27 15.07
CA SER A 223 5.48 -33.20 15.60
C SER A 223 4.96 -32.36 14.45
N VAL A 224 3.83 -32.80 13.89
CA VAL A 224 3.17 -32.08 12.78
C VAL A 224 2.25 -31.02 13.35
N PRO A 225 2.50 -29.70 13.07
CA PRO A 225 1.62 -28.65 13.52
C PRO A 225 0.28 -28.70 12.79
N THR A 226 -0.78 -28.31 13.50
CA THR A 226 -2.10 -28.18 12.90
C THR A 226 -2.15 -26.95 12.02
N ILE A 227 -2.61 -27.14 10.79
CA ILE A 227 -2.88 -26.06 9.84
C ILE A 227 -4.36 -25.71 9.91
N TYR A 228 -4.65 -24.43 9.99
CA TYR A 228 -5.99 -23.85 10.08
C TYR A 228 -6.32 -23.11 8.79
N HIS A 229 -7.55 -23.26 8.33
CA HIS A 229 -8.12 -22.44 7.26
C HIS A 229 -9.06 -21.41 7.90
N LEU A 230 -8.56 -20.20 8.13
CA LEU A 230 -9.31 -19.15 8.81
C LEU A 230 -10.52 -18.71 7.99
N THR A 231 -11.58 -18.32 8.69
CA THR A 231 -12.83 -17.80 8.12
C THR A 231 -13.26 -16.46 8.75
N GLY A 232 -12.49 -15.94 9.72
CA GLY A 232 -12.69 -14.64 10.35
C GLY A 232 -13.11 -14.74 11.82
N LEU A 233 -12.81 -13.68 12.56
CA LEU A 233 -13.15 -13.53 13.98
C LEU A 233 -12.77 -14.75 14.84
N GLY A 234 -11.57 -15.32 14.60
CA GLY A 234 -11.06 -16.50 15.32
C GLY A 234 -11.69 -17.84 14.91
N ASN A 235 -12.56 -17.86 13.91
CA ASN A 235 -13.11 -19.08 13.35
C ASN A 235 -12.20 -19.69 12.29
N ASP A 236 -12.30 -20.99 12.12
CA ASP A 236 -11.65 -21.74 11.06
C ASP A 236 -12.59 -22.81 10.48
N TYR A 237 -12.29 -23.26 9.29
CA TYR A 237 -13.03 -24.31 8.62
C TYR A 237 -12.64 -25.68 9.19
N TYR A 238 -13.33 -26.10 10.25
CA TYR A 238 -13.01 -27.28 11.07
C TYR A 238 -12.76 -28.55 10.25
N ARG A 239 -13.55 -28.80 9.19
CA ARG A 239 -13.46 -30.02 8.37
C ARG A 239 -12.11 -30.18 7.70
N PHE A 240 -11.45 -29.08 7.33
CA PHE A 240 -10.17 -29.08 6.61
C PHE A 240 -8.98 -28.73 7.51
N ARG A 241 -9.21 -28.64 8.81
CA ARG A 241 -8.14 -28.49 9.80
C ARG A 241 -7.19 -29.69 9.74
N GLY A 242 -5.89 -29.48 9.82
CA GLY A 242 -4.89 -30.55 9.87
C GLY A 242 -3.78 -30.39 8.85
N VAL A 243 -3.66 -31.31 7.90
CA VAL A 243 -2.50 -31.45 6.99
C VAL A 243 -2.77 -31.07 5.53
N ASN A 244 -3.88 -30.46 5.24
CA ASN A 244 -4.16 -29.97 3.90
C ASN A 244 -3.34 -28.72 3.60
N THR A 245 -2.25 -28.87 2.89
CA THR A 245 -1.11 -27.98 2.90
C THR A 245 -0.93 -27.15 1.65
N SER A 246 -1.72 -27.37 0.60
CA SER A 246 -1.59 -26.62 -0.65
C SER A 246 -2.89 -25.93 -1.01
N THR A 247 -2.82 -24.61 -1.06
CA THR A 247 -3.93 -23.76 -1.50
C THR A 247 -3.46 -22.78 -2.55
N TYR A 248 -4.40 -22.22 -3.28
CA TYR A 248 -4.13 -21.04 -4.07
C TYR A 248 -5.33 -20.10 -4.04
N TYR A 249 -5.03 -18.85 -4.33
CA TYR A 249 -6.01 -17.78 -4.48
C TYR A 249 -5.97 -17.29 -5.93
N LYS A 250 -7.11 -17.08 -6.51
CA LYS A 250 -7.24 -16.45 -7.83
C LYS A 250 -8.30 -15.37 -7.76
N GLY A 251 -8.03 -14.23 -8.33
CA GLY A 251 -8.95 -13.12 -8.29
C GLY A 251 -8.91 -12.26 -9.54
N TYR A 252 -9.96 -11.50 -9.72
CA TYR A 252 -10.06 -10.44 -10.70
C TYR A 252 -10.69 -9.20 -10.04
N GLY A 253 -10.42 -8.05 -10.61
CA GLY A 253 -11.02 -6.79 -10.19
C GLY A 253 -11.29 -5.90 -11.37
N VAL A 254 -12.27 -5.03 -11.22
CA VAL A 254 -12.60 -3.98 -12.16
C VAL A 254 -12.87 -2.68 -11.40
N GLY A 255 -12.52 -1.56 -12.00
CA GLY A 255 -12.74 -0.26 -11.39
C GLY A 255 -13.05 0.82 -12.40
N GLY A 256 -13.62 1.91 -11.90
CA GLY A 256 -13.89 3.12 -12.66
C GLY A 256 -13.58 4.36 -11.86
N MET A 257 -13.05 5.39 -12.51
CA MET A 257 -12.65 6.64 -11.88
C MET A 257 -13.14 7.82 -12.69
N LEU A 258 -13.58 8.86 -11.99
CA LEU A 258 -13.87 10.18 -12.54
C LEU A 258 -12.97 11.21 -11.87
N THR A 259 -12.47 12.15 -12.64
CA THR A 259 -11.57 13.21 -12.15
C THR A 259 -11.97 14.57 -12.72
N TYR A 260 -11.79 15.61 -11.90
CA TYR A 260 -11.88 16.99 -12.29
C TYR A 260 -10.70 17.75 -11.71
N SER A 261 -10.06 18.59 -12.52
CA SER A 261 -8.99 19.48 -12.05
C SER A 261 -8.77 20.60 -13.03
N GLN A 262 -8.09 21.65 -12.58
CA GLN A 262 -7.56 22.69 -13.46
C GLN A 262 -6.11 22.34 -13.84
N LYS A 263 -5.72 22.68 -15.07
CA LYS A 263 -4.38 22.38 -15.60
C LYS A 263 -3.24 23.06 -14.83
N ASP A 264 -3.49 24.25 -14.29
CA ASP A 264 -2.54 25.01 -13.49
C ASP A 264 -2.52 24.54 -12.02
N GLN A 265 -3.30 23.52 -11.69
CA GLN A 265 -3.46 22.99 -10.34
C GLN A 265 -3.86 24.07 -9.34
N LYS A 266 -4.76 24.97 -9.75
CA LYS A 266 -5.30 26.05 -8.96
C LYS A 266 -6.82 25.98 -8.96
N GLY A 267 -7.48 26.23 -7.83
CA GLY A 267 -8.93 26.12 -7.71
C GLY A 267 -9.40 24.72 -7.30
N TRP A 268 -10.62 24.38 -7.66
CA TRP A 268 -11.24 23.12 -7.28
C TRP A 268 -10.64 21.91 -8.01
N PHE A 269 -10.52 20.81 -7.30
CA PHE A 269 -10.24 19.49 -7.84
C PHE A 269 -11.13 18.46 -7.16
N ALA A 270 -11.42 17.38 -7.87
CA ALA A 270 -12.21 16.28 -7.36
C ALA A 270 -11.83 14.96 -8.04
N GLN A 271 -11.98 13.88 -7.29
CA GLN A 271 -11.84 12.51 -7.77
C GLN A 271 -12.89 11.64 -7.10
N ALA A 272 -13.44 10.68 -7.83
CA ALA A 272 -14.27 9.61 -7.29
C ALA A 272 -13.87 8.31 -8.00
N GLU A 273 -13.65 7.24 -7.23
CA GLU A 273 -13.23 5.93 -7.72
C GLU A 273 -14.08 4.84 -7.08
N TYR A 274 -14.46 3.86 -7.89
CA TYR A 274 -15.12 2.64 -7.45
C TYR A 274 -14.30 1.44 -7.93
N GLU A 275 -14.01 0.49 -7.06
CA GLU A 275 -13.31 -0.74 -7.37
C GLU A 275 -14.08 -1.94 -6.80
N TYR A 276 -14.23 -2.98 -7.60
CA TYR A 276 -14.75 -4.28 -7.20
C TYR A 276 -13.67 -5.33 -7.40
N THR A 277 -13.50 -6.24 -6.44
CA THR A 277 -12.58 -7.38 -6.53
C THR A 277 -13.26 -8.63 -6.00
N ASN A 278 -13.04 -9.75 -6.69
CA ASN A 278 -13.50 -11.08 -6.29
C ASN A 278 -12.27 -12.00 -6.22
N ILE A 279 -12.11 -12.73 -5.11
CA ILE A 279 -10.99 -13.66 -4.89
C ILE A 279 -11.53 -14.97 -4.36
N ASP A 280 -11.24 -16.06 -5.05
CA ASP A 280 -11.54 -17.44 -4.62
C ASP A 280 -10.34 -18.04 -3.89
N LYS A 281 -10.59 -18.72 -2.75
CA LYS A 281 -9.65 -19.58 -2.07
C LYS A 281 -9.94 -21.03 -2.45
N ILE A 282 -8.95 -21.76 -2.95
CA ILE A 282 -9.07 -23.10 -3.48
C ILE A 282 -8.06 -24.02 -2.80
N ILE A 283 -8.49 -25.16 -2.30
CA ILE A 283 -7.62 -26.22 -1.75
C ILE A 283 -7.24 -27.16 -2.89
N SER A 284 -6.01 -27.03 -3.40
CA SER A 284 -5.55 -27.78 -4.58
C SER A 284 -5.37 -29.27 -4.31
N THR A 285 -4.97 -29.65 -3.08
CA THR A 285 -4.81 -31.06 -2.67
C THR A 285 -6.12 -31.84 -2.58
N LEU A 286 -7.26 -31.17 -2.59
CA LEU A 286 -8.60 -31.78 -2.51
C LEU A 286 -9.36 -31.64 -3.84
N ASN A 287 -8.69 -31.98 -4.94
CA ASN A 287 -9.27 -31.91 -6.29
C ASN A 287 -9.83 -30.50 -6.64
N GLU A 288 -9.00 -29.48 -6.41
CA GLU A 288 -9.34 -28.07 -6.70
C GLU A 288 -10.62 -27.59 -5.98
N LEU A 289 -10.76 -27.95 -4.69
CA LEU A 289 -11.93 -27.64 -3.88
C LEU A 289 -12.09 -26.13 -3.68
N PRO A 290 -13.16 -25.49 -4.20
CA PRO A 290 -13.42 -24.06 -4.00
C PRO A 290 -13.96 -23.84 -2.58
N MET A 291 -13.08 -23.49 -1.64
CA MET A 291 -13.43 -23.37 -0.24
C MET A 291 -14.29 -22.16 0.07
N ALA A 292 -13.89 -21.00 -0.43
CA ALA A 292 -14.54 -19.73 -0.13
C ALA A 292 -14.28 -18.69 -1.22
N THR A 293 -15.18 -17.72 -1.31
CA THR A 293 -15.07 -16.54 -2.18
C THR A 293 -15.13 -15.29 -1.33
N LEU A 294 -14.22 -14.35 -1.57
CA LEU A 294 -14.17 -13.04 -0.95
C LEU A 294 -14.45 -11.96 -2.01
N GLU A 295 -15.56 -11.27 -1.85
CA GLU A 295 -15.89 -10.10 -2.65
C GLU A 295 -15.54 -8.84 -1.88
N SER A 296 -14.95 -7.85 -2.54
CA SER A 296 -14.70 -6.55 -1.93
C SER A 296 -15.11 -5.40 -2.85
N THR A 297 -15.67 -4.37 -2.26
CA THR A 297 -16.01 -3.12 -2.92
C THR A 297 -15.36 -1.96 -2.19
N ARG A 298 -14.73 -1.08 -2.96
CA ARG A 298 -14.13 0.15 -2.45
C ARG A 298 -14.71 1.33 -3.19
N PHE A 299 -15.19 2.32 -2.46
CA PHE A 299 -15.52 3.62 -2.97
C PHE A 299 -14.65 4.66 -2.28
N HIS A 300 -13.93 5.43 -3.07
CA HIS A 300 -13.06 6.50 -2.58
C HIS A 300 -13.39 7.81 -3.29
N PHE A 301 -13.41 8.92 -2.56
CA PHE A 301 -13.55 10.25 -3.14
C PHE A 301 -12.61 11.25 -2.48
N THR A 302 -12.21 12.22 -3.25
CA THR A 302 -11.47 13.39 -2.77
C THR A 302 -12.05 14.63 -3.42
N VAL A 303 -12.28 15.67 -2.64
CA VAL A 303 -12.66 17.00 -3.14
C VAL A 303 -11.81 18.03 -2.42
N GLY A 304 -11.22 18.96 -3.15
CA GLY A 304 -10.37 19.95 -2.53
C GLY A 304 -10.25 21.22 -3.34
N TYR A 305 -9.58 22.18 -2.73
CA TYR A 305 -9.31 23.49 -3.30
C TYR A 305 -7.86 23.86 -3.08
N LEU A 306 -7.19 24.30 -4.15
CA LEU A 306 -5.80 24.73 -4.14
C LEU A 306 -5.70 26.19 -4.53
N MET A 307 -4.85 26.90 -3.83
CA MET A 307 -4.39 28.24 -4.19
C MET A 307 -2.87 28.25 -4.32
N ASN A 308 -2.38 28.88 -5.35
CA ASN A 308 -0.97 29.17 -5.52
C ASN A 308 -0.81 30.64 -5.95
N ASP A 309 0.13 31.30 -5.32
CA ASP A 309 0.66 32.57 -5.72
C ASP A 309 2.14 32.37 -6.09
N GLU A 310 2.85 33.44 -6.51
CA GLU A 310 4.25 33.32 -6.94
C GLU A 310 5.16 32.57 -5.93
N HIS A 311 4.86 32.69 -4.63
CA HIS A 311 5.70 32.14 -3.55
C HIS A 311 4.94 31.34 -2.52
N GLN A 312 3.62 31.24 -2.62
CA GLN A 312 2.78 30.60 -1.60
C GLN A 312 1.86 29.56 -2.22
N TYR A 313 1.84 28.39 -1.62
CA TYR A 313 0.96 27.28 -1.97
C TYR A 313 0.15 26.91 -0.73
N TYR A 314 -1.16 26.88 -0.83
CA TYR A 314 -2.03 26.48 0.25
C TYR A 314 -3.31 25.88 -0.28
N GLY A 315 -3.95 25.07 0.53
CA GLY A 315 -5.18 24.41 0.15
C GLY A 315 -5.63 23.41 1.17
N ALA A 316 -6.75 22.81 0.86
CA ALA A 316 -7.31 21.76 1.68
C ALA A 316 -8.08 20.78 0.81
N ASN A 317 -8.23 19.56 1.31
CA ASN A 317 -9.12 18.55 0.77
C ASN A 317 -9.96 17.88 1.85
N LEU A 318 -11.06 17.32 1.42
CA LEU A 318 -11.85 16.32 2.12
C LEU A 318 -11.68 15.01 1.35
N ASP A 319 -11.27 13.94 2.02
CA ASP A 319 -11.20 12.60 1.46
C ASP A 319 -12.11 11.65 2.23
N GLY A 320 -12.71 10.69 1.54
CA GLY A 320 -13.53 9.66 2.16
C GLY A 320 -13.38 8.33 1.45
N GLU A 321 -13.42 7.25 2.23
CA GLU A 321 -13.35 5.88 1.73
C GLU A 321 -14.37 5.01 2.46
N ILE A 322 -15.05 4.16 1.69
CA ILE A 322 -15.85 3.06 2.19
C ILE A 322 -15.30 1.79 1.54
N TYR A 323 -14.83 0.87 2.38
CA TYR A 323 -14.32 -0.42 1.94
C TYR A 323 -15.09 -1.53 2.62
N ARG A 324 -15.78 -2.34 1.82
CA ARG A 324 -16.59 -3.46 2.28
C ARG A 324 -16.04 -4.77 1.75
N LYS A 325 -16.06 -5.79 2.58
CA LYS A 325 -15.80 -7.18 2.20
C LYS A 325 -16.98 -8.05 2.61
N ASP A 326 -17.37 -8.97 1.73
CA ASP A 326 -18.36 -10.00 1.97
C ASP A 326 -17.76 -11.36 1.61
N GLY A 327 -17.83 -12.31 2.54
CA GLY A 327 -17.25 -13.64 2.41
C GLY A 327 -18.33 -14.71 2.32
N THR A 328 -18.24 -15.54 1.30
CA THR A 328 -19.10 -16.70 1.09
C THR A 328 -18.31 -17.98 1.27
N GLU A 329 -18.79 -18.88 2.10
CA GLU A 329 -18.18 -20.17 2.38
C GLU A 329 -19.00 -21.30 1.75
N ASN A 330 -18.31 -22.26 1.17
CA ASN A 330 -18.91 -23.45 0.59
C ASN A 330 -18.97 -24.57 1.64
N ILE A 331 -20.13 -25.15 1.81
CA ILE A 331 -20.41 -26.24 2.75
C ILE A 331 -20.43 -27.57 1.99
N PHE A 332 -19.57 -28.49 2.42
CA PHE A 332 -19.37 -29.76 1.73
C PHE A 332 -19.90 -30.94 2.51
N GLY A 333 -20.40 -31.93 1.80
CA GLY A 333 -20.77 -33.24 2.32
C GLY A 333 -19.57 -34.14 2.61
N THR A 334 -19.87 -35.41 3.00
CA THR A 334 -18.82 -36.40 3.19
C THR A 334 -18.20 -36.78 1.86
N ALA A 335 -16.87 -36.88 1.83
CA ALA A 335 -16.14 -37.25 0.63
C ALA A 335 -16.52 -38.66 0.15
N GLN A 336 -16.71 -38.81 -1.15
CA GLN A 336 -16.82 -40.06 -1.87
C GLN A 336 -15.71 -40.08 -2.92
N ASP A 337 -14.83 -41.07 -2.86
CA ASP A 337 -13.66 -41.17 -3.75
C ASP A 337 -12.82 -39.90 -3.81
N ASN A 338 -12.58 -39.27 -2.66
CA ASN A 338 -11.87 -38.00 -2.49
C ASN A 338 -12.54 -36.78 -3.15
N ILE A 339 -13.81 -36.90 -3.53
CA ILE A 339 -14.64 -35.81 -4.04
C ILE A 339 -15.60 -35.36 -2.94
N TYR A 340 -15.55 -34.10 -2.58
CA TYR A 340 -16.45 -33.47 -1.62
C TYR A 340 -17.63 -32.82 -2.34
N PRO A 341 -18.85 -33.40 -2.23
CA PRO A 341 -20.02 -32.79 -2.88
C PRO A 341 -20.36 -31.45 -2.21
N LEU A 342 -20.54 -30.40 -3.02
CA LEU A 342 -21.03 -29.12 -2.54
C LEU A 342 -22.52 -29.30 -2.14
N ILE A 343 -22.84 -29.00 -0.87
CA ILE A 343 -24.21 -29.05 -0.34
C ILE A 343 -24.87 -27.69 -0.40
N ALA A 344 -24.16 -26.64 0.02
CA ALA A 344 -24.66 -25.27 0.10
C ALA A 344 -23.51 -24.26 0.06
N SER A 345 -23.85 -23.00 -0.18
CA SER A 345 -22.97 -21.87 0.00
C SER A 345 -23.66 -20.83 0.90
N ALA A 346 -22.94 -20.25 1.86
CA ALA A 346 -23.49 -19.29 2.81
C ALA A 346 -22.59 -18.07 2.95
N GLY A 347 -23.18 -16.88 2.91
CA GLY A 347 -22.51 -15.63 3.24
C GLY A 347 -22.37 -15.51 4.75
N LEU A 348 -21.20 -15.85 5.29
CA LEU A 348 -20.97 -15.92 6.73
C LEU A 348 -20.16 -14.75 7.26
N TYR A 349 -19.27 -14.18 6.47
CA TYR A 349 -18.37 -13.10 6.85
C TYR A 349 -18.77 -11.78 6.20
N SER A 350 -18.66 -10.68 6.94
CA SER A 350 -18.70 -9.34 6.38
C SER A 350 -17.85 -8.36 7.19
N SER A 351 -17.20 -7.42 6.52
CA SER A 351 -16.54 -6.29 7.16
C SER A 351 -16.83 -4.98 6.44
N LEU A 352 -16.84 -3.90 7.20
CA LEU A 352 -16.99 -2.54 6.70
C LEU A 352 -15.92 -1.67 7.37
N GLN A 353 -15.15 -1.00 6.55
CA GLN A 353 -14.23 0.05 6.97
C GLN A 353 -14.67 1.35 6.31
N ASP A 354 -14.83 2.37 7.11
CA ASP A 354 -15.16 3.72 6.66
C ASP A 354 -14.14 4.72 7.21
N ARG A 355 -13.77 5.66 6.37
CA ARG A 355 -12.86 6.74 6.71
C ARG A 355 -13.37 8.03 6.09
N ILE A 356 -13.32 9.10 6.87
CA ILE A 356 -13.48 10.46 6.38
C ILE A 356 -12.37 11.32 6.96
N GLY A 357 -11.69 12.08 6.13
CA GLY A 357 -10.55 12.90 6.54
C GLY A 357 -10.58 14.27 5.89
N MET A 358 -10.00 15.22 6.58
CA MET A 358 -9.69 16.55 6.07
C MET A 358 -8.19 16.78 6.18
N GLU A 359 -7.60 17.31 5.13
CA GLU A 359 -6.19 17.68 5.11
C GLU A 359 -6.07 19.14 4.64
N ALA A 360 -5.24 19.92 5.33
CA ALA A 360 -4.92 21.29 4.95
C ALA A 360 -3.41 21.50 4.97
N PHE A 361 -2.89 22.28 4.05
CA PHE A 361 -1.47 22.60 3.97
C PHE A 361 -1.23 24.07 3.65
N TYR A 362 -0.06 24.53 4.07
CA TYR A 362 0.53 25.78 3.67
C TYR A 362 2.02 25.57 3.38
N GLN A 363 2.52 26.11 2.28
CA GLN A 363 3.93 26.08 1.93
C GLN A 363 4.35 27.40 1.29
N SER A 364 5.43 27.99 1.78
CA SER A 364 6.08 29.15 1.20
C SER A 364 7.38 28.73 0.52
N VAL A 365 7.60 29.20 -0.71
CA VAL A 365 8.78 28.89 -1.53
C VAL A 365 9.47 30.20 -1.89
N TYR A 366 10.66 30.42 -1.33
CA TYR A 366 11.48 31.63 -1.59
C TYR A 366 12.52 31.33 -2.67
N SER A 367 12.12 31.40 -3.94
CA SER A 367 12.96 30.98 -5.05
C SER A 367 13.45 29.52 -4.90
N ASN A 368 14.43 29.11 -5.67
CA ASN A 368 15.05 27.77 -5.53
C ASN A 368 16.07 27.68 -4.37
N LYS A 369 15.97 28.54 -3.34
CA LYS A 369 16.91 28.57 -2.22
C LYS A 369 16.35 28.03 -0.91
N SER A 370 15.07 28.27 -0.67
CA SER A 370 14.42 27.80 0.56
C SER A 370 12.91 27.65 0.37
N ALA A 371 12.35 26.69 1.07
CA ALA A 371 10.92 26.53 1.25
C ALA A 371 10.66 26.03 2.67
N TRP A 372 9.53 26.39 3.22
CA TRP A 372 9.04 25.84 4.45
C TRP A 372 7.52 25.72 4.39
N GLY A 373 6.99 24.78 5.11
CA GLY A 373 5.56 24.56 5.12
C GLY A 373 5.13 23.59 6.17
N GLY A 374 3.84 23.34 6.23
CA GLY A 374 3.26 22.36 7.11
C GLY A 374 1.95 21.82 6.53
N LYS A 375 1.59 20.66 7.01
CA LYS A 375 0.39 19.95 6.64
C LYS A 375 -0.26 19.40 7.90
N TRP A 376 -1.54 19.66 8.06
CA TRP A 376 -2.35 19.14 9.14
C TRP A 376 -3.42 18.22 8.58
N LYS A 377 -3.66 17.10 9.24
CA LYS A 377 -4.69 16.13 8.90
C LYS A 377 -5.52 15.79 10.12
N LEU A 378 -6.82 15.68 9.90
CA LEU A 378 -7.79 15.16 10.86
C LEU A 378 -8.61 14.08 10.14
N ALA A 379 -8.76 12.90 10.73
CA ALA A 379 -9.55 11.83 10.15
C ALA A 379 -10.32 11.05 11.22
N TYR A 380 -11.51 10.66 10.88
CA TYR A 380 -12.27 9.61 11.56
C TYR A 380 -12.09 8.30 10.79
N MET A 381 -11.93 7.20 11.51
CA MET A 381 -11.88 5.84 10.98
C MET A 381 -12.81 4.95 11.77
N GLY A 382 -13.66 4.22 11.07
CA GLY A 382 -14.54 3.19 11.60
C GLY A 382 -14.20 1.83 10.99
N PHE A 383 -14.29 0.79 11.79
CA PHE A 383 -14.16 -0.60 11.36
C PHE A 383 -15.19 -1.47 12.06
N SER A 384 -15.89 -2.29 11.32
CA SER A 384 -16.84 -3.27 11.85
C SER A 384 -16.66 -4.58 11.12
N GLU A 385 -16.53 -5.65 11.87
CA GLU A 385 -16.38 -7.02 11.37
C GLU A 385 -17.43 -7.92 12.00
N LYS A 386 -17.98 -8.85 11.23
CA LYS A 386 -19.05 -9.72 11.64
C LYS A 386 -18.92 -11.09 11.01
N TYR A 387 -19.17 -12.13 11.82
CA TYR A 387 -19.35 -13.52 11.39
C TYR A 387 -20.73 -14.01 11.85
N GLN A 388 -21.44 -14.78 11.01
CA GLN A 388 -22.86 -15.09 11.24
C GLN A 388 -23.08 -16.32 12.12
N GLU A 389 -22.28 -17.38 11.96
CA GLU A 389 -22.49 -18.67 12.63
C GLU A 389 -21.16 -19.33 13.03
N PRO A 390 -20.76 -19.31 14.30
CA PRO A 390 -21.42 -18.63 15.43
C PRO A 390 -21.40 -17.11 15.28
N TYR A 391 -22.42 -16.45 15.81
CA TYR A 391 -22.49 -14.99 15.72
C TYR A 391 -21.36 -14.34 16.52
N ARG A 392 -20.55 -13.55 15.83
CA ARG A 392 -19.44 -12.76 16.41
C ARG A 392 -19.40 -11.40 15.75
N ARG A 393 -19.05 -10.38 16.52
CA ARG A 393 -18.93 -9.02 15.99
C ARG A 393 -17.88 -8.23 16.75
N LEU A 394 -17.02 -7.51 16.02
CA LEU A 394 -16.12 -6.51 16.55
C LEU A 394 -16.34 -5.16 15.87
N LYS A 395 -16.13 -4.08 16.62
CA LYS A 395 -16.19 -2.71 16.11
C LYS A 395 -15.07 -1.89 16.72
N HIS A 396 -14.40 -1.13 15.89
CA HIS A 396 -13.40 -0.15 16.31
C HIS A 396 -13.71 1.19 15.66
N ALA A 397 -13.47 2.27 16.39
CA ALA A 397 -13.51 3.60 15.82
C ALA A 397 -12.44 4.47 16.47
N ALA A 398 -11.84 5.34 15.68
CA ALA A 398 -10.81 6.25 16.14
C ALA A 398 -10.89 7.60 15.43
N VAL A 399 -10.44 8.64 16.12
CA VAL A 399 -10.14 9.93 15.52
C VAL A 399 -8.64 10.13 15.54
N MET A 400 -8.06 10.43 14.40
CA MET A 400 -6.63 10.67 14.22
C MET A 400 -6.37 12.12 13.86
N THR A 401 -5.38 12.74 14.50
CA THR A 401 -4.81 14.01 14.03
C THR A 401 -3.32 13.85 13.78
N SER A 402 -2.80 14.50 12.77
CA SER A 402 -1.36 14.52 12.50
C SER A 402 -0.89 15.87 11.95
N LEU A 403 0.34 16.23 12.28
CA LEU A 403 1.02 17.42 11.79
C LEU A 403 2.33 17.00 11.13
N LEU A 404 2.61 17.57 9.96
CA LEU A 404 3.88 17.48 9.26
C LEU A 404 4.42 18.88 9.06
N LEU A 405 5.68 19.10 9.43
CA LEU A 405 6.44 20.31 9.14
C LEU A 405 7.53 19.98 8.14
N ASP A 406 7.65 20.74 7.07
CA ASP A 406 8.59 20.53 5.97
C ASP A 406 9.48 21.76 5.80
N GLY A 407 10.76 21.54 5.62
CA GLY A 407 11.74 22.59 5.41
C GLY A 407 12.77 22.22 4.35
N LYS A 408 13.09 23.15 3.46
CA LYS A 408 14.08 23.00 2.40
C LYS A 408 14.97 24.24 2.37
N VAL A 409 16.28 24.03 2.42
CA VAL A 409 17.22 25.14 2.37
C VAL A 409 18.48 24.78 1.60
N LYS A 410 18.91 25.68 0.72
CA LYS A 410 20.20 25.55 0.03
C LYS A 410 21.30 26.20 0.85
N VAL A 411 22.29 25.41 1.26
CA VAL A 411 23.45 25.87 2.04
C VAL A 411 24.73 25.55 1.25
N GLY A 412 25.32 26.55 0.62
CA GLY A 412 26.50 26.36 -0.22
C GLY A 412 26.26 25.39 -1.37
N LYS A 413 26.98 24.26 -1.36
CA LYS A 413 26.85 23.16 -2.35
C LYS A 413 25.92 22.04 -1.90
N CYS A 414 25.21 22.21 -0.80
CA CYS A 414 24.25 21.22 -0.32
C CYS A 414 22.83 21.81 -0.39
N LEU A 415 21.87 20.94 -0.64
CA LEU A 415 20.46 21.20 -0.40
C LEU A 415 20.07 20.34 0.81
N LEU A 416 19.52 20.96 1.84
CA LEU A 416 18.98 20.24 3.00
C LEU A 416 17.46 20.19 2.85
N LEU A 417 16.89 18.99 2.83
CA LEU A 417 15.46 18.75 2.94
C LEU A 417 15.21 18.04 4.26
N GLY A 418 14.29 18.55 5.06
CA GLY A 418 13.96 17.96 6.35
C GLY A 418 12.48 18.03 6.61
N SER A 419 11.93 17.00 7.25
CA SER A 419 10.57 17.03 7.75
C SER A 419 10.50 16.44 9.15
N LEU A 420 9.57 16.99 9.94
CA LEU A 420 9.17 16.47 11.24
C LEU A 420 7.68 16.16 11.17
N HIS A 421 7.30 15.01 11.67
CA HIS A 421 5.89 14.64 11.71
C HIS A 421 5.53 14.00 13.04
N GLY A 422 4.27 14.11 13.40
CA GLY A 422 3.73 13.46 14.59
C GLY A 422 2.21 13.37 14.49
N GLY A 423 1.67 12.38 15.16
CA GLY A 423 0.24 12.14 15.17
C GLY A 423 -0.23 11.54 16.49
N TYR A 424 -1.51 11.71 16.72
CA TYR A 424 -2.22 11.11 17.84
C TYR A 424 -3.52 10.52 17.36
N GLU A 425 -3.85 9.35 17.85
CA GLU A 425 -5.07 8.62 17.54
C GLU A 425 -5.82 8.29 18.83
N TRP A 426 -7.04 8.79 18.93
CA TRP A 426 -7.96 8.53 20.04
C TRP A 426 -8.85 7.37 19.69
N ALA A 427 -8.78 6.26 20.42
CA ALA A 427 -9.72 5.16 20.34
C ALA A 427 -11.05 5.57 20.96
N ILE A 428 -12.13 5.60 20.17
CA ILE A 428 -13.45 6.04 20.61
C ILE A 428 -14.23 4.90 21.28
N ASN A 429 -14.26 3.73 20.63
CA ASN A 429 -14.99 2.57 21.12
C ASN A 429 -14.07 1.66 21.94
N LYS A 430 -13.99 1.93 23.25
CA LYS A 430 -13.18 1.12 24.19
C LYS A 430 -13.93 -0.11 24.71
N HIS A 431 -15.21 -0.28 24.37
CA HIS A 431 -16.04 -1.41 24.77
C HIS A 431 -16.77 -1.98 23.57
N ASN A 432 -16.41 -3.18 23.19
CA ASN A 432 -17.07 -3.98 22.17
C ASN A 432 -18.03 -5.00 22.84
N ASP A 433 -19.02 -5.48 22.11
CA ASP A 433 -19.75 -6.71 22.47
C ASP A 433 -18.84 -7.90 22.10
N ASP A 434 -17.83 -8.10 22.94
CA ASP A 434 -16.69 -8.98 22.72
C ASP A 434 -16.64 -10.15 23.73
N SER A 435 -17.79 -10.50 24.33
CA SER A 435 -17.88 -11.62 25.27
C SER A 435 -17.31 -12.92 24.72
N PHE A 436 -17.44 -13.15 23.41
CA PHE A 436 -16.87 -14.32 22.73
C PHE A 436 -15.33 -14.38 22.81
N LEU A 437 -14.64 -13.26 22.95
CA LEU A 437 -13.16 -13.22 23.09
C LEU A 437 -12.70 -13.85 24.42
N SER A 438 -13.50 -13.79 25.46
CA SER A 438 -13.22 -14.37 26.77
C SER A 438 -13.73 -15.82 26.90
N GLU A 439 -14.76 -16.18 26.16
CA GLU A 439 -15.41 -17.49 26.22
C GLU A 439 -14.70 -18.57 25.37
N ASP A 440 -14.27 -18.19 24.16
CA ASP A 440 -13.59 -19.10 23.25
C ASP A 440 -12.07 -19.10 23.52
N LYS A 441 -11.55 -20.25 23.97
CA LYS A 441 -10.12 -20.46 24.25
C LYS A 441 -9.35 -21.11 23.10
N SER A 442 -9.90 -21.10 21.89
CA SER A 442 -9.21 -21.68 20.73
C SER A 442 -7.91 -20.91 20.43
N ALA A 443 -6.95 -21.62 19.84
CA ALA A 443 -5.64 -21.02 19.53
C ALA A 443 -5.75 -19.79 18.58
N MET A 444 -6.74 -19.81 17.69
CA MET A 444 -6.97 -18.73 16.72
C MET A 444 -7.65 -17.49 17.34
N MET A 445 -8.07 -17.53 18.58
CA MET A 445 -8.57 -16.36 19.31
C MET A 445 -7.44 -15.47 19.84
N GLN A 446 -6.25 -16.02 20.08
CA GLN A 446 -5.14 -15.25 20.68
C GLN A 446 -4.71 -14.03 19.83
N PRO A 447 -4.49 -14.14 18.50
CA PRO A 447 -4.19 -12.98 17.68
C PRO A 447 -5.34 -11.98 17.63
N LEU A 448 -6.59 -12.43 17.65
CA LEU A 448 -7.76 -11.57 17.64
C LEU A 448 -7.89 -10.76 18.94
N ILE A 449 -7.69 -11.40 20.10
CA ILE A 449 -7.67 -10.74 21.41
C ILE A 449 -6.61 -9.65 21.43
N HIS A 450 -5.38 -9.97 20.98
CA HIS A 450 -4.28 -9.02 20.91
C HIS A 450 -4.57 -7.82 20.00
N THR A 451 -5.11 -8.09 18.81
CA THR A 451 -5.47 -7.04 17.84
C THR A 451 -6.61 -6.17 18.36
N ASN A 452 -7.62 -6.76 19.02
CA ASN A 452 -8.71 -6.02 19.66
C ASN A 452 -8.19 -5.10 20.78
N GLU A 453 -7.27 -5.60 21.62
CA GLU A 453 -6.62 -4.79 22.65
C GLU A 453 -5.85 -3.62 22.03
N TYR A 454 -5.08 -3.86 20.97
CA TYR A 454 -4.33 -2.82 20.25
C TYR A 454 -5.25 -1.69 19.75
N PHE A 455 -6.35 -2.02 19.06
CA PHE A 455 -7.27 -1.03 18.52
C PHE A 455 -8.18 -0.35 19.55
N SER A 456 -8.23 -0.88 20.79
CA SER A 456 -9.00 -0.29 21.88
C SER A 456 -8.23 0.76 22.68
N HIS A 457 -6.95 1.01 22.39
CA HIS A 457 -6.10 1.97 23.07
C HIS A 457 -5.70 3.14 22.19
N ASP A 458 -5.47 4.29 22.86
CA ASP A 458 -4.94 5.46 22.20
C ASP A 458 -3.49 5.22 21.76
N ARG A 459 -3.10 5.84 20.63
CA ARG A 459 -1.78 5.66 20.02
C ARG A 459 -1.21 7.00 19.59
N TRP A 460 0.11 7.11 19.57
CA TRP A 460 0.78 8.28 19.02
C TRP A 460 2.06 7.89 18.30
N ASN A 461 2.44 8.72 17.37
CA ASN A 461 3.67 8.56 16.62
C ASN A 461 4.41 9.87 16.45
N MET A 462 5.72 9.77 16.20
CA MET A 462 6.55 10.88 15.78
C MET A 462 7.66 10.37 14.86
N GLY A 463 8.15 11.26 14.01
CA GLY A 463 9.26 10.90 13.13
C GLY A 463 9.93 12.10 12.52
N ALA A 464 11.07 11.84 11.90
CA ALA A 464 11.89 12.83 11.23
C ALA A 464 12.52 12.24 9.97
N ASP A 465 12.52 13.02 8.90
CA ASP A 465 13.23 12.70 7.66
C ASP A 465 14.27 13.79 7.41
N VAL A 466 15.44 13.38 6.96
CA VAL A 466 16.51 14.28 6.50
C VAL A 466 17.07 13.73 5.20
N GLU A 467 17.15 14.58 4.21
CA GLU A 467 17.79 14.27 2.94
C GLU A 467 18.77 15.39 2.57
N VAL A 468 19.96 15.01 2.15
CA VAL A 468 21.04 15.92 1.79
C VAL A 468 21.50 15.66 0.36
N PRO A 469 20.88 16.29 -0.63
CA PRO A 469 21.40 16.35 -1.99
C PRO A 469 22.66 17.20 -2.09
N LEU A 470 23.67 16.66 -2.78
CA LEU A 470 24.96 17.32 -2.98
C LEU A 470 25.01 17.96 -4.38
N LEU A 471 25.11 19.27 -4.44
CA LEU A 471 25.21 20.05 -5.68
C LEU A 471 26.64 19.94 -6.22
N VAL A 472 26.91 18.87 -6.95
CA VAL A 472 28.18 18.68 -7.64
C VAL A 472 28.07 19.26 -9.07
N ALA A 473 29.19 19.68 -9.63
CA ALA A 473 29.21 20.28 -10.98
C ALA A 473 29.05 19.21 -12.08
N CYS A 474 27.97 18.43 -12.00
CA CYS A 474 27.60 17.40 -12.97
C CYS A 474 26.07 17.35 -13.16
N LYS A 475 25.65 16.55 -14.14
CA LYS A 475 24.22 16.36 -14.47
C LYS A 475 23.43 15.55 -13.43
N PHE A 476 24.10 15.05 -12.40
CA PHE A 476 23.53 14.20 -11.36
C PHE A 476 23.57 14.90 -10.02
N LEU A 477 22.54 14.67 -9.22
CA LEU A 477 22.41 15.16 -7.87
C LEU A 477 22.43 13.95 -6.92
N PRO A 478 23.60 13.52 -6.44
CA PRO A 478 23.67 12.45 -5.44
C PRO A 478 23.08 12.95 -4.11
N PHE A 479 22.45 12.05 -3.36
CA PHE A 479 21.88 12.37 -2.07
C PHE A 479 22.02 11.21 -1.08
N VAL A 480 21.96 11.56 0.19
CA VAL A 480 21.80 10.63 1.31
C VAL A 480 20.50 10.97 2.00
N LYS A 481 19.70 9.97 2.34
CA LYS A 481 18.44 10.12 3.08
C LYS A 481 18.45 9.25 4.32
N LEU A 482 17.97 9.80 5.43
CA LEU A 482 17.72 9.11 6.68
C LEU A 482 16.29 9.42 7.13
N SER A 483 15.54 8.39 7.46
CA SER A 483 14.18 8.50 8.00
C SER A 483 14.10 7.71 9.30
N TRP A 484 13.51 8.29 10.32
CA TRP A 484 13.24 7.65 11.60
C TRP A 484 11.79 7.88 11.99
N GLN A 485 11.14 6.82 12.51
CA GLN A 485 9.80 6.86 13.06
C GLN A 485 9.73 6.06 14.36
N TYR A 486 9.00 6.60 15.30
CA TYR A 486 8.66 5.97 16.57
C TYR A 486 7.15 5.96 16.74
N ASP A 487 6.59 4.78 17.01
CA ASP A 487 5.16 4.55 17.27
C ASP A 487 5.03 4.01 18.70
N HIS A 488 4.07 4.55 19.46
CA HIS A 488 3.76 4.13 20.82
C HIS A 488 2.30 3.69 20.92
N TYR A 489 2.09 2.52 21.52
CA TYR A 489 0.79 1.90 21.71
C TYR A 489 0.81 0.94 22.92
N LEU A 490 -0.34 0.52 23.42
CA LEU A 490 -0.49 -0.45 24.52
C LEU A 490 0.45 -0.15 25.70
N GLN A 491 0.18 0.89 26.45
CA GLN A 491 0.88 1.29 27.69
C GLN A 491 2.42 1.25 27.65
N THR A 492 3.03 0.17 27.15
CA THR A 492 4.49 -0.04 27.10
C THR A 492 5.00 -0.49 25.72
N ALA A 493 4.13 -0.86 24.81
CA ALA A 493 4.53 -1.32 23.48
C ALA A 493 4.92 -0.16 22.57
N HIS A 494 6.01 -0.33 21.84
CA HIS A 494 6.49 0.66 20.89
C HIS A 494 7.19 0.00 19.71
N GLN A 495 7.25 0.75 18.63
CA GLN A 495 7.94 0.37 17.40
C GLN A 495 8.90 1.46 16.98
N ASN A 496 10.08 1.06 16.52
CA ASN A 496 11.04 1.93 15.87
C ASN A 496 11.25 1.47 14.42
N THR A 497 11.23 2.41 13.52
CA THR A 497 11.56 2.20 12.10
C THR A 497 12.69 3.14 11.72
N LEU A 498 13.73 2.61 11.08
CA LEU A 498 14.86 3.36 10.56
C LEU A 498 15.09 2.98 9.09
N VAL A 499 15.10 3.98 8.23
CA VAL A 499 15.43 3.80 6.81
C VAL A 499 16.62 4.68 6.46
N ALA A 500 17.66 4.09 5.91
CA ALA A 500 18.82 4.80 5.41
C ALA A 500 19.04 4.47 3.94
N SER A 501 19.26 5.48 3.12
CA SER A 501 19.45 5.26 1.69
C SER A 501 20.39 6.27 1.05
N VAL A 502 20.92 5.89 -0.10
CA VAL A 502 21.74 6.72 -0.99
C VAL A 502 21.17 6.65 -2.38
N GLY A 503 21.22 7.77 -3.09
CA GLY A 503 20.64 7.79 -4.43
C GLY A 503 21.20 8.91 -5.30
N ILE A 504 20.68 8.96 -6.51
CA ILE A 504 21.01 9.99 -7.50
C ILE A 504 19.72 10.48 -8.17
N ARG A 505 19.65 11.79 -8.46
CA ARG A 505 18.60 12.42 -9.29
C ARG A 505 19.19 13.01 -10.55
N PHE A 506 18.45 12.99 -11.66
CA PHE A 506 18.86 13.52 -12.94
C PHE A 506 17.72 13.89 -13.87
#